data_3485032e5173f71919ee8a9eb9712c09
#
_entry.id   3485032e5173f71919ee8a9eb9712c09
#
_cell.length_a   1.000
_cell.length_b   1.000
_cell.length_c   1.000
_cell.angle_alpha   90.00
_cell.angle_beta   90.00
_cell.angle_gamma   90.00
#
_symmetry.space_group_name_H-M   'P 1'
#
loop_
_entity.id
_entity.type
_entity.pdbx_description
1 polymer ?
#
loop_
_entity_poly.entity_id
_entity_poly.type
_entity_poly.pdbx_seq_one_letter_code
_entity_poly.pdbx_strand_id
1 'polypeptide(L)'
;MSAYESLAFSYDALTYDVPYPEIAAFFERVLKRSGVEAQTVLDLACGTGSLSLLLAQKGYSVLGVDCSEEMLTVASEKSMELALPEPPFWICQKMQRLRLPYPVDTAVCSLDSVNYVTKPSDLQEAFRRVFAALKPHGLFLFDINTPYKLRGLDGQVFLDETEDAYCVWRTEYSEKRRLCHYGIDLFQRDGDVWLRSQEEHTEYAYTPEELTGYLRVAGFRNIQVYGDRKLRAPREDELRIWIAAEKE
;
A
#
# COMPACT_ATOMS: atom_id res chain seq x y z
N MET A 1 -8.81 9.49 -15.08
CA MET A 1 -9.05 8.08 -14.69
C MET A 1 -8.36 7.89 -13.35
N SER A 2 -8.95 7.18 -12.42
CA SER A 2 -8.24 6.75 -11.20
C SER A 2 -7.23 5.67 -11.59
N ALA A 3 -6.15 5.51 -10.81
CA ALA A 3 -5.27 4.36 -10.97
C ALA A 3 -6.05 3.09 -10.62
N TYR A 4 -5.76 1.99 -11.31
CA TYR A 4 -6.35 0.66 -11.06
C TYR A 4 -7.83 0.46 -11.46
N GLU A 5 -8.39 1.25 -12.39
CA GLU A 5 -9.76 1.02 -12.89
C GLU A 5 -9.87 -0.28 -13.71
N SER A 6 -9.01 -0.43 -14.73
CA SER A 6 -9.00 -1.62 -15.60
C SER A 6 -8.20 -2.77 -15.01
N LEU A 7 -7.19 -2.47 -14.20
CA LEU A 7 -6.27 -3.46 -13.64
C LEU A 7 -6.89 -4.26 -12.47
N ALA A 8 -7.89 -3.70 -11.76
CA ALA A 8 -8.41 -4.26 -10.52
C ALA A 8 -8.80 -5.75 -10.63
N PHE A 9 -9.50 -6.13 -11.69
CA PHE A 9 -9.98 -7.51 -11.88
C PHE A 9 -8.88 -8.52 -12.24
N SER A 10 -7.76 -8.05 -12.80
CA SER A 10 -6.59 -8.90 -13.11
C SER A 10 -5.45 -8.72 -12.10
N TYR A 11 -5.61 -7.82 -11.13
CA TYR A 11 -4.53 -7.40 -10.22
C TYR A 11 -3.93 -8.59 -9.46
N ASP A 12 -4.77 -9.39 -8.82
CA ASP A 12 -4.30 -10.53 -8.02
C ASP A 12 -3.59 -11.59 -8.87
N ALA A 13 -4.06 -11.80 -10.11
CA ALA A 13 -3.44 -12.73 -11.05
C ALA A 13 -2.08 -12.24 -11.57
N LEU A 14 -1.93 -10.92 -11.77
CA LEU A 14 -0.68 -10.29 -12.22
C LEU A 14 0.30 -10.02 -11.07
N THR A 15 -0.16 -10.07 -9.82
CA THR A 15 0.64 -9.84 -8.61
C THR A 15 0.69 -11.07 -7.70
N TYR A 16 0.63 -12.27 -8.30
CA TYR A 16 0.60 -13.55 -7.59
C TYR A 16 1.83 -13.80 -6.70
N ASP A 17 2.94 -13.14 -7.01
CA ASP A 17 4.21 -13.25 -6.30
C ASP A 17 4.35 -12.29 -5.12
N VAL A 18 3.34 -11.43 -4.87
CA VAL A 18 3.34 -10.55 -3.70
C VAL A 18 3.28 -11.38 -2.41
N PRO A 19 4.29 -11.26 -1.54
CA PRO A 19 4.41 -12.13 -0.36
C PRO A 19 3.56 -11.61 0.82
N TYR A 20 2.22 -11.57 0.67
CA TYR A 20 1.31 -11.10 1.73
C TYR A 20 1.49 -11.80 3.08
N PRO A 21 1.73 -13.13 3.15
CA PRO A 21 2.01 -13.79 4.42
C PRO A 21 3.27 -13.25 5.13
N GLU A 22 4.32 -12.92 4.37
CA GLU A 22 5.56 -12.35 4.91
C GLU A 22 5.35 -10.90 5.38
N ILE A 23 4.51 -10.12 4.66
CA ILE A 23 4.11 -8.77 5.04
C ILE A 23 3.36 -8.81 6.36
N ALA A 24 2.34 -9.67 6.48
CA ALA A 24 1.58 -9.84 7.71
C ALA A 24 2.47 -10.30 8.89
N ALA A 25 3.37 -11.27 8.64
CA ALA A 25 4.31 -11.72 9.67
C ALA A 25 5.30 -10.61 10.08
N PHE A 26 5.72 -9.75 9.16
CA PHE A 26 6.57 -8.60 9.48
C PHE A 26 5.79 -7.57 10.31
N PHE A 27 4.57 -7.25 9.93
CA PHE A 27 3.67 -6.38 10.69
C PHE A 27 3.54 -6.85 12.15
N GLU A 28 3.24 -8.14 12.38
CA GLU A 28 3.12 -8.71 13.73
C GLU A 28 4.44 -8.62 14.52
N ARG A 29 5.60 -8.81 13.87
CA ARG A 29 6.91 -8.63 14.52
C ARG A 29 7.17 -7.18 14.93
N VAL A 30 6.74 -6.22 14.11
CA VAL A 30 6.87 -4.79 14.45
C VAL A 30 5.96 -4.42 15.61
N LEU A 31 4.68 -4.86 15.61
CA LEU A 31 3.77 -4.68 16.73
C LEU A 31 4.37 -5.21 18.04
N LYS A 32 4.86 -6.46 18.01
CA LYS A 32 5.50 -7.08 19.18
C LYS A 32 6.71 -6.30 19.66
N ARG A 33 7.54 -5.78 18.73
CA ARG A 33 8.73 -4.98 19.08
C ARG A 33 8.37 -3.65 19.72
N SER A 34 7.29 -3.01 19.25
CA SER A 34 6.78 -1.73 19.78
C SER A 34 5.90 -1.91 21.02
N GLY A 35 5.62 -3.15 21.44
CA GLY A 35 4.76 -3.43 22.60
C GLY A 35 3.29 -3.06 22.38
N VAL A 36 2.84 -2.94 21.12
CA VAL A 36 1.46 -2.60 20.80
C VAL A 36 0.61 -3.86 20.72
N GLU A 37 -0.40 -3.96 21.57
CA GLU A 37 -1.43 -4.99 21.53
C GLU A 37 -2.59 -4.50 20.65
N ALA A 38 -2.60 -4.93 19.39
CA ALA A 38 -3.60 -4.51 18.43
C ALA A 38 -4.75 -5.52 18.33
N GLN A 39 -5.98 -5.02 18.30
CA GLN A 39 -7.19 -5.75 17.94
C GLN A 39 -7.81 -5.17 16.68
N THR A 40 -7.79 -3.85 16.54
CA THR A 40 -8.35 -3.12 15.41
C THR A 40 -7.25 -2.59 14.49
N VAL A 41 -7.33 -2.91 13.20
CA VAL A 41 -6.33 -2.55 12.18
C VAL A 41 -6.99 -1.73 11.07
N LEU A 42 -6.37 -0.61 10.73
CA LEU A 42 -6.62 0.07 9.46
C LEU A 42 -5.64 -0.47 8.42
N ASP A 43 -6.15 -1.05 7.33
CA ASP A 43 -5.37 -1.32 6.12
C ASP A 43 -5.64 -0.19 5.12
N LEU A 44 -4.69 0.73 4.99
CA LEU A 44 -4.81 1.96 4.21
C LEU A 44 -4.24 1.76 2.82
N ALA A 45 -5.01 2.08 1.78
CA ALA A 45 -4.79 1.71 0.39
C ALA A 45 -4.73 0.18 0.26
N CYS A 46 -5.81 -0.47 0.70
CA CYS A 46 -5.88 -1.93 0.83
C CYS A 46 -6.02 -2.67 -0.51
N GLY A 47 -6.29 -1.95 -1.62
CA GLY A 47 -6.49 -2.52 -2.95
C GLY A 47 -7.57 -3.60 -2.96
N THR A 48 -7.26 -4.76 -3.54
CA THR A 48 -8.15 -5.94 -3.58
C THR A 48 -8.29 -6.67 -2.24
N GLY A 49 -7.78 -6.09 -1.15
CA GLY A 49 -7.98 -6.57 0.22
C GLY A 49 -7.19 -7.81 0.62
N SER A 50 -6.20 -8.26 -0.16
CA SER A 50 -5.46 -9.50 0.13
C SER A 50 -4.78 -9.49 1.50
N LEU A 51 -4.15 -8.37 1.90
CA LEU A 51 -3.59 -8.23 3.25
C LEU A 51 -4.69 -8.11 4.31
N SER A 52 -5.72 -7.31 4.06
CA SER A 52 -6.88 -7.14 4.97
C SER A 52 -7.53 -8.48 5.33
N LEU A 53 -7.79 -9.32 4.32
CA LEU A 53 -8.39 -10.65 4.50
C LEU A 53 -7.49 -11.58 5.32
N LEU A 54 -6.19 -11.55 5.04
CA LEU A 54 -5.21 -12.34 5.80
C LEU A 54 -5.13 -11.89 7.27
N LEU A 55 -5.20 -10.58 7.55
CA LEU A 55 -5.22 -10.05 8.91
C LEU A 55 -6.54 -10.41 9.62
N ALA A 56 -7.68 -10.36 8.93
CA ALA A 56 -8.96 -10.80 9.49
C ALA A 56 -8.97 -12.30 9.83
N GLN A 57 -8.37 -13.16 8.98
CA GLN A 57 -8.16 -14.59 9.28
C GLN A 57 -7.29 -14.83 10.52
N LYS A 58 -6.40 -13.90 10.84
CA LYS A 58 -5.57 -13.93 12.06
C LYS A 58 -6.29 -13.39 13.30
N GLY A 59 -7.56 -12.96 13.17
CA GLY A 59 -8.41 -12.51 14.27
C GLY A 59 -8.37 -11.01 14.54
N TYR A 60 -7.81 -10.20 13.62
CA TYR A 60 -7.92 -8.75 13.72
C TYR A 60 -9.27 -8.27 13.17
N SER A 61 -9.85 -7.25 13.82
CA SER A 61 -10.96 -6.47 13.25
C SER A 61 -10.39 -5.43 12.29
N VAL A 62 -10.66 -5.57 10.99
CA VAL A 62 -9.99 -4.80 9.93
C VAL A 62 -10.92 -3.78 9.29
N LEU A 63 -10.44 -2.54 9.17
CA LEU A 63 -11.01 -1.50 8.31
C LEU A 63 -10.11 -1.37 7.08
N GLY A 64 -10.59 -1.81 5.92
CA GLY A 64 -9.91 -1.65 4.63
C GLY A 64 -10.34 -0.34 3.95
N VAL A 65 -9.38 0.51 3.63
CA VAL A 65 -9.64 1.80 2.97
C VAL A 65 -8.87 1.87 1.67
N ASP A 66 -9.58 2.12 0.58
CA ASP A 66 -8.97 2.41 -0.73
C ASP A 66 -9.73 3.54 -1.43
N CYS A 67 -9.11 4.17 -2.42
CA CYS A 67 -9.75 5.21 -3.22
C CYS A 67 -10.40 4.68 -4.51
N SER A 68 -10.16 3.42 -4.91
CA SER A 68 -10.77 2.75 -6.06
C SER A 68 -11.96 1.93 -5.62
N GLU A 69 -13.12 2.22 -6.20
CA GLU A 69 -14.36 1.44 -5.99
C GLU A 69 -14.23 0.04 -6.62
N GLU A 70 -13.49 -0.07 -7.73
CA GLU A 70 -13.25 -1.32 -8.44
C GLU A 70 -12.40 -2.27 -7.60
N MET A 71 -11.34 -1.78 -6.97
CA MET A 71 -10.52 -2.54 -6.04
C MET A 71 -11.35 -3.05 -4.85
N LEU A 72 -12.16 -2.18 -4.26
CA LEU A 72 -13.02 -2.55 -3.12
C LEU A 72 -14.14 -3.52 -3.52
N THR A 73 -14.60 -3.50 -4.77
CA THR A 73 -15.53 -4.50 -5.30
C THR A 73 -14.91 -5.89 -5.26
N VAL A 74 -13.69 -6.04 -5.82
CA VAL A 74 -12.94 -7.30 -5.76
C VAL A 74 -12.67 -7.73 -4.31
N ALA A 75 -12.28 -6.80 -3.44
CA ALA A 75 -12.06 -7.09 -2.02
C ALA A 75 -13.32 -7.62 -1.32
N SER A 76 -14.49 -7.03 -1.64
CA SER A 76 -15.78 -7.45 -1.10
C SER A 76 -16.19 -8.84 -1.60
N GLU A 77 -16.01 -9.13 -2.89
CA GLU A 77 -16.30 -10.46 -3.48
C GLU A 77 -15.44 -11.53 -2.82
N LYS A 78 -14.13 -11.33 -2.71
CA LYS A 78 -13.20 -12.24 -2.01
C LYS A 78 -13.59 -12.44 -0.55
N SER A 79 -14.05 -11.40 0.12
CA SER A 79 -14.51 -11.47 1.51
C SER A 79 -15.73 -12.35 1.69
N MET A 80 -16.69 -12.27 0.73
CA MET A 80 -17.87 -13.13 0.72
C MET A 80 -17.53 -14.62 0.48
N GLU A 81 -16.61 -14.88 -0.45
CA GLU A 81 -16.16 -16.24 -0.77
C GLU A 81 -15.48 -16.92 0.42
N LEU A 82 -14.67 -16.17 1.19
CA LEU A 82 -13.97 -16.70 2.37
C LEU A 82 -14.90 -16.94 3.57
N ALA A 83 -16.11 -16.39 3.57
CA ALA A 83 -17.11 -16.53 4.64
C ALA A 83 -16.53 -16.34 6.06
N LEU A 84 -15.72 -15.30 6.25
CA LEU A 84 -15.08 -15.01 7.54
C LEU A 84 -16.12 -14.66 8.61
N PRO A 85 -15.92 -15.09 9.88
CA PRO A 85 -16.82 -14.72 10.99
C PRO A 85 -16.90 -13.19 11.19
N GLU A 86 -15.77 -12.49 11.03
CA GLU A 86 -15.65 -11.03 11.10
C GLU A 86 -14.93 -10.55 9.84
N PRO A 87 -15.70 -10.31 8.73
CA PRO A 87 -15.09 -9.82 7.50
C PRO A 87 -14.61 -8.37 7.66
N PRO A 88 -13.59 -7.94 6.90
CA PRO A 88 -13.18 -6.55 6.87
C PRO A 88 -14.31 -5.61 6.48
N PHE A 89 -14.31 -4.41 7.05
CA PHE A 89 -15.23 -3.34 6.66
C PHE A 89 -14.56 -2.42 5.64
N TRP A 90 -15.13 -2.30 4.44
CA TRP A 90 -14.55 -1.58 3.33
C TRP A 90 -15.06 -0.14 3.24
N ILE A 91 -14.15 0.81 3.01
CA ILE A 91 -14.45 2.25 2.95
C ILE A 91 -13.74 2.87 1.74
N CYS A 92 -14.51 3.44 0.80
CA CYS A 92 -13.96 4.14 -0.34
C CYS A 92 -13.59 5.58 0.05
N GLN A 93 -12.28 5.85 0.25
CA GLN A 93 -11.75 7.17 0.61
C GLN A 93 -10.30 7.33 0.14
N LYS A 94 -9.94 8.56 -0.22
CA LYS A 94 -8.54 8.95 -0.39
C LYS A 94 -7.86 9.12 0.97
N MET A 95 -6.60 8.67 1.12
CA MET A 95 -5.87 8.71 2.39
C MET A 95 -5.74 10.13 2.99
N GLN A 96 -5.63 11.18 2.17
CA GLN A 96 -5.60 12.56 2.64
C GLN A 96 -6.98 13.10 3.08
N ARG A 97 -8.05 12.31 2.91
CA ARG A 97 -9.41 12.61 3.39
C ARG A 97 -9.91 11.59 4.40
N LEU A 98 -9.02 10.75 4.91
CA LEU A 98 -9.35 9.66 5.82
C LEU A 98 -10.19 10.13 7.01
N ARG A 99 -11.30 9.43 7.23
CA ARG A 99 -12.18 9.55 8.39
C ARG A 99 -12.71 8.17 8.72
N LEU A 100 -12.40 7.68 9.90
CA LEU A 100 -12.87 6.40 10.39
C LEU A 100 -14.08 6.56 11.32
N PRO A 101 -14.95 5.55 11.42
CA PRO A 101 -16.09 5.57 12.35
C PRO A 101 -15.64 5.53 13.82
N TYR A 102 -14.45 4.95 14.09
CA TYR A 102 -13.83 4.86 15.41
C TYR A 102 -12.30 4.78 15.28
N PRO A 103 -11.54 5.16 16.34
CA PRO A 103 -10.08 5.03 16.34
C PRO A 103 -9.63 3.57 16.37
N VAL A 104 -8.50 3.28 15.71
CA VAL A 104 -7.89 1.95 15.62
C VAL A 104 -6.60 1.83 16.43
N ASP A 105 -6.20 0.60 16.78
CA ASP A 105 -4.95 0.35 17.52
C ASP A 105 -3.72 0.53 16.62
N THR A 106 -3.85 0.16 15.35
CA THR A 106 -2.73 0.24 14.41
C THR A 106 -3.21 0.51 12.99
N ALA A 107 -2.33 1.08 12.17
CA ALA A 107 -2.53 1.26 10.74
C ALA A 107 -1.37 0.63 9.98
N VAL A 108 -1.68 -0.02 8.86
CA VAL A 108 -0.70 -0.49 7.87
C VAL A 108 -1.03 0.10 6.51
N CYS A 109 0.01 0.46 5.73
CA CYS A 109 -0.13 0.89 4.34
C CYS A 109 1.00 0.23 3.56
N SER A 110 0.67 -0.83 2.83
CA SER A 110 1.67 -1.67 2.17
C SER A 110 1.73 -1.45 0.66
N LEU A 111 2.75 -2.02 0.04
CA LEU A 111 2.97 -2.02 -1.41
C LEU A 111 3.09 -0.61 -1.99
N ASP A 112 4.05 0.17 -1.43
CA ASP A 112 4.46 1.48 -1.96
C ASP A 112 3.32 2.51 -2.18
N SER A 113 2.13 2.26 -1.61
CA SER A 113 0.96 3.13 -1.80
C SER A 113 1.21 4.59 -1.40
N VAL A 114 2.14 4.82 -0.47
CA VAL A 114 2.60 6.17 -0.08
C VAL A 114 3.28 6.90 -1.24
N ASN A 115 4.01 6.21 -2.12
CA ASN A 115 4.68 6.81 -3.27
C ASN A 115 3.68 7.38 -4.30
N TYR A 116 2.47 6.81 -4.38
CA TYR A 116 1.40 7.30 -5.28
C TYR A 116 0.83 8.65 -4.86
N VAL A 117 1.06 9.11 -3.64
CA VAL A 117 0.72 10.48 -3.22
C VAL A 117 1.82 11.43 -3.68
N THR A 118 1.79 11.82 -4.93
CA THR A 118 2.87 12.58 -5.59
C THR A 118 3.03 14.04 -5.12
N LYS A 119 2.06 14.57 -4.38
CA LYS A 119 2.13 15.91 -3.79
C LYS A 119 2.52 15.83 -2.31
N PRO A 120 3.69 16.35 -1.90
CA PRO A 120 4.12 16.31 -0.51
C PRO A 120 3.14 16.90 0.50
N SER A 121 2.39 17.94 0.13
CA SER A 121 1.35 18.54 0.99
C SER A 121 0.19 17.56 1.27
N ASP A 122 -0.20 16.78 0.26
CA ASP A 122 -1.28 15.79 0.38
C ASP A 122 -0.84 14.62 1.26
N LEU A 123 0.44 14.20 1.15
CA LEU A 123 1.01 13.16 2.01
C LEU A 123 1.11 13.62 3.47
N GLN A 124 1.53 14.86 3.71
CA GLN A 124 1.54 15.42 5.06
C GLN A 124 0.13 15.46 5.68
N GLU A 125 -0.90 15.78 4.88
CA GLU A 125 -2.29 15.71 5.34
C GLU A 125 -2.69 14.25 5.61
N ALA A 126 -2.33 13.29 4.73
CA ALA A 126 -2.59 11.88 4.97
C ALA A 126 -2.00 11.40 6.30
N PHE A 127 -0.75 11.76 6.61
CA PHE A 127 -0.12 11.39 7.88
C PHE A 127 -0.83 12.02 9.09
N ARG A 128 -1.29 13.29 8.99
CA ARG A 128 -2.13 13.90 10.04
C ARG A 128 -3.44 13.15 10.25
N ARG A 129 -4.07 12.69 9.14
CA ARG A 129 -5.31 11.91 9.21
C ARG A 129 -5.11 10.53 9.85
N VAL A 130 -4.03 9.84 9.49
CA VAL A 130 -3.67 8.57 10.13
C VAL A 130 -3.39 8.78 11.61
N PHE A 131 -2.63 9.82 11.97
CA PHE A 131 -2.37 10.14 13.37
C PHE A 131 -3.68 10.38 14.15
N ALA A 132 -4.63 11.11 13.58
CA ALA A 132 -5.93 11.35 14.21
C ALA A 132 -6.77 10.06 14.34
N ALA A 133 -6.65 9.14 13.38
CA ALA A 133 -7.38 7.88 13.34
C ALA A 133 -6.86 6.82 14.33
N LEU A 134 -5.62 6.96 14.80
CA LEU A 134 -5.03 6.03 15.77
C LEU A 134 -5.48 6.35 17.21
N LYS A 135 -5.64 5.31 18.03
CA LYS A 135 -5.72 5.43 19.49
C LYS A 135 -4.39 5.93 20.07
N PRO A 136 -4.36 6.46 21.31
CA PRO A 136 -3.10 6.68 22.04
C PRO A 136 -2.25 5.39 22.06
N HIS A 137 -0.96 5.54 21.91
CA HIS A 137 0.02 4.44 21.78
C HIS A 137 -0.17 3.55 20.54
N GLY A 138 -0.97 3.99 19.56
CA GLY A 138 -1.15 3.28 18.30
C GLY A 138 0.07 3.38 17.39
N LEU A 139 0.21 2.42 16.49
CA LEU A 139 1.33 2.30 15.56
C LEU A 139 0.86 2.51 14.12
N PHE A 140 1.64 3.24 13.33
CA PHE A 140 1.53 3.31 11.88
C PHE A 140 2.74 2.64 11.24
N LEU A 141 2.52 1.62 10.41
CA LEU A 141 3.54 0.92 9.64
C LEU A 141 3.25 1.08 8.15
N PHE A 142 4.24 1.50 7.36
CA PHE A 142 4.10 1.56 5.91
C PHE A 142 5.43 1.29 5.22
N ASP A 143 5.37 0.96 3.93
CA ASP A 143 6.54 0.82 3.10
C ASP A 143 6.55 1.79 1.93
N ILE A 144 7.74 1.95 1.36
CA ILE A 144 7.96 2.71 0.14
C ILE A 144 8.94 2.01 -0.78
N ASN A 145 8.78 2.22 -2.08
CA ASN A 145 9.86 2.09 -3.05
C ASN A 145 10.88 3.21 -2.80
N THR A 146 12.14 2.84 -2.66
CA THR A 146 13.20 3.84 -2.39
C THR A 146 13.51 4.67 -3.62
N PRO A 147 14.10 5.86 -3.45
CA PRO A 147 14.64 6.62 -4.59
C PRO A 147 15.68 5.83 -5.40
N TYR A 148 16.41 4.92 -4.77
CA TYR A 148 17.35 4.03 -5.45
C TYR A 148 16.62 3.09 -6.43
N LYS A 149 15.54 2.42 -5.97
CA LYS A 149 14.71 1.56 -6.83
C LYS A 149 14.12 2.36 -7.98
N LEU A 150 13.43 3.48 -7.69
CA LEU A 150 12.70 4.24 -8.70
C LEU A 150 13.60 4.80 -9.80
N ARG A 151 14.83 5.24 -9.48
CA ARG A 151 15.84 5.60 -10.48
C ARG A 151 16.27 4.42 -11.34
N GLY A 152 16.45 3.26 -10.72
CA GLY A 152 16.85 2.04 -11.43
C GLY A 152 15.81 1.51 -12.41
N LEU A 153 14.57 1.98 -12.31
CA LEU A 153 13.50 1.62 -13.23
C LEU A 153 13.51 2.43 -14.53
N ASP A 154 14.30 3.51 -14.64
CA ASP A 154 14.31 4.38 -15.83
C ASP A 154 14.57 3.60 -17.13
N GLY A 155 13.65 3.74 -18.09
CA GLY A 155 13.72 3.08 -19.39
C GLY A 155 13.50 1.56 -19.37
N GLN A 156 13.07 0.98 -18.25
CA GLN A 156 12.78 -0.46 -18.16
C GLN A 156 11.42 -0.81 -18.75
N VAL A 157 11.32 -2.06 -19.23
CA VAL A 157 10.07 -2.67 -19.68
C VAL A 157 9.90 -4.01 -19.00
N PHE A 158 8.76 -4.22 -18.38
CA PHE A 158 8.39 -5.48 -17.73
C PHE A 158 7.18 -6.09 -18.43
N LEU A 159 7.11 -7.41 -18.43
CA LEU A 159 6.03 -8.18 -18.99
C LEU A 159 5.54 -9.15 -17.94
N ASP A 160 4.22 -9.12 -17.69
CA ASP A 160 3.53 -10.10 -16.86
C ASP A 160 2.47 -10.79 -17.73
N GLU A 161 2.41 -12.11 -17.67
CA GLU A 161 1.53 -12.91 -18.52
C GLU A 161 0.83 -13.98 -17.68
N THR A 162 -0.47 -14.10 -17.89
CA THR A 162 -1.30 -15.20 -17.43
C THR A 162 -2.05 -15.78 -18.62
N GLU A 163 -2.87 -16.84 -18.41
CA GLU A 163 -3.69 -17.40 -19.48
C GLU A 163 -4.66 -16.37 -20.09
N ASP A 164 -5.21 -15.45 -19.23
CA ASP A 164 -6.26 -14.51 -19.61
C ASP A 164 -5.83 -13.03 -19.57
N ALA A 165 -4.58 -12.74 -19.24
CA ALA A 165 -4.07 -11.37 -19.19
C ALA A 165 -2.62 -11.29 -19.67
N TYR A 166 -2.31 -10.21 -20.40
CA TYR A 166 -0.96 -9.84 -20.81
C TYR A 166 -0.73 -8.37 -20.50
N CYS A 167 0.25 -8.07 -19.67
CA CYS A 167 0.50 -6.72 -19.17
C CYS A 167 1.91 -6.26 -19.53
N VAL A 168 2.02 -5.08 -20.13
CA VAL A 168 3.30 -4.43 -20.46
C VAL A 168 3.44 -3.16 -19.64
N TRP A 169 4.48 -3.13 -18.80
CA TRP A 169 4.85 -1.96 -18.00
C TRP A 169 6.03 -1.26 -18.63
N ARG A 170 5.93 0.01 -18.89
CA ARG A 170 7.04 0.87 -19.33
C ARG A 170 7.27 1.94 -18.31
N THR A 171 8.53 2.15 -17.91
CA THR A 171 8.87 3.08 -16.86
C THR A 171 9.78 4.20 -17.36
N GLU A 172 9.54 5.41 -16.86
CA GLU A 172 10.35 6.60 -17.12
C GLU A 172 10.55 7.36 -15.81
N TYR A 173 11.80 7.64 -15.44
CA TYR A 173 12.12 8.38 -14.23
C TYR A 173 12.60 9.79 -14.54
N SER A 174 11.99 10.79 -13.91
CA SER A 174 12.40 12.19 -13.99
C SER A 174 13.18 12.61 -12.75
N GLU A 175 14.51 12.69 -12.83
CA GLU A 175 15.37 13.13 -11.73
C GLU A 175 14.96 14.53 -11.22
N LYS A 176 14.67 15.49 -12.11
CA LYS A 176 14.27 16.86 -11.76
C LYS A 176 12.96 16.92 -10.97
N ARG A 177 11.99 16.05 -11.31
CA ARG A 177 10.66 15.99 -10.69
C ARG A 177 10.61 14.97 -9.56
N ARG A 178 11.57 14.03 -9.54
CA ARG A 178 11.58 12.88 -8.64
C ARG A 178 10.32 12.01 -8.80
N LEU A 179 9.88 11.85 -10.05
CA LEU A 179 8.70 11.08 -10.42
C LEU A 179 9.12 9.91 -11.30
N CYS A 180 8.61 8.72 -10.96
CA CYS A 180 8.63 7.55 -11.81
C CYS A 180 7.24 7.37 -12.44
N HIS A 181 7.17 7.43 -13.75
CA HIS A 181 5.94 7.22 -14.52
C HIS A 181 5.91 5.77 -15.02
N TYR A 182 4.77 5.15 -14.92
CA TYR A 182 4.49 3.82 -15.44
C TYR A 182 3.39 3.93 -16.48
N GLY A 183 3.70 3.61 -17.73
CA GLY A 183 2.71 3.38 -18.78
C GLY A 183 2.38 1.90 -18.83
N ILE A 184 1.12 1.56 -18.62
CA ILE A 184 0.64 0.18 -18.53
C ILE A 184 -0.27 -0.10 -19.71
N ASP A 185 0.07 -1.10 -20.53
CA ASP A 185 -0.84 -1.67 -21.51
C ASP A 185 -1.30 -3.03 -20.98
N LEU A 186 -2.59 -3.15 -20.74
CA LEU A 186 -3.23 -4.37 -20.28
C LEU A 186 -4.08 -4.95 -21.41
N PHE A 187 -3.85 -6.21 -21.75
CA PHE A 187 -4.67 -6.98 -22.65
C PHE A 187 -5.36 -8.07 -21.83
N GLN A 188 -6.68 -8.12 -21.87
CA GLN A 188 -7.52 -9.09 -21.15
C GLN A 188 -8.30 -9.91 -22.15
N ARG A 189 -8.33 -11.22 -21.93
CA ARG A 189 -9.06 -12.14 -22.80
C ARG A 189 -10.56 -12.07 -22.49
N ASP A 190 -11.35 -11.93 -23.55
CA ASP A 190 -12.81 -12.02 -23.50
C ASP A 190 -13.26 -12.98 -24.60
N GLY A 191 -13.43 -14.26 -24.25
CA GLY A 191 -13.68 -15.32 -25.18
C GLY A 191 -12.53 -15.50 -26.20
N ASP A 192 -12.81 -15.24 -27.48
CA ASP A 192 -11.82 -15.36 -28.58
C ASP A 192 -11.11 -14.04 -28.93
N VAL A 193 -11.38 -12.95 -28.21
CA VAL A 193 -10.79 -11.65 -28.46
C VAL A 193 -9.96 -11.15 -27.26
N TRP A 194 -9.02 -10.24 -27.54
CA TRP A 194 -8.24 -9.55 -26.53
C TRP A 194 -8.64 -8.09 -26.50
N LEU A 195 -9.09 -7.65 -25.33
CA LEU A 195 -9.44 -6.26 -25.07
C LEU A 195 -8.22 -5.54 -24.51
N ARG A 196 -7.84 -4.42 -25.14
CA ARG A 196 -6.73 -3.58 -24.67
C ARG A 196 -7.26 -2.41 -23.86
N SER A 197 -6.70 -2.21 -22.70
CA SER A 197 -6.83 -0.99 -21.90
C SER A 197 -5.47 -0.38 -21.60
N GLN A 198 -5.46 0.88 -21.16
CA GLN A 198 -4.23 1.59 -20.80
C GLN A 198 -4.44 2.33 -19.49
N GLU A 199 -3.43 2.27 -18.63
CA GLU A 199 -3.37 3.06 -17.42
C GLU A 199 -2.03 3.79 -17.30
N GLU A 200 -2.02 4.88 -16.57
CA GLU A 200 -0.81 5.62 -16.22
C GLU A 200 -0.73 5.73 -14.70
N HIS A 201 0.37 5.26 -14.14
CA HIS A 201 0.65 5.41 -12.71
C HIS A 201 1.86 6.30 -12.51
N THR A 202 1.94 6.93 -11.36
CA THR A 202 3.07 7.81 -11.04
C THR A 202 3.41 7.67 -9.56
N GLU A 203 4.68 7.43 -9.30
CA GLU A 203 5.24 7.40 -7.94
C GLU A 203 6.21 8.56 -7.72
N TYR A 204 6.16 9.14 -6.53
CA TYR A 204 7.14 10.14 -6.08
C TYR A 204 8.24 9.47 -5.25
N ALA A 205 9.49 9.79 -5.55
CA ALA A 205 10.66 9.26 -4.88
C ALA A 205 10.93 9.98 -3.55
N TYR A 206 10.14 9.65 -2.53
CA TYR A 206 10.34 10.17 -1.17
C TYR A 206 11.60 9.60 -0.54
N THR A 207 12.37 10.45 0.14
CA THR A 207 13.48 9.97 0.97
C THR A 207 13.00 9.61 2.39
N PRO A 208 13.70 8.72 3.09
CA PRO A 208 13.39 8.39 4.49
C PRO A 208 13.38 9.62 5.40
N GLU A 209 14.28 10.60 5.16
CA GLU A 209 14.41 11.83 5.93
C GLU A 209 13.19 12.74 5.76
N GLU A 210 12.68 12.89 4.52
CA GLU A 210 11.45 13.65 4.25
C GLU A 210 10.27 13.02 5.00
N LEU A 211 10.08 11.70 4.85
CA LEU A 211 8.97 10.98 5.47
C LEU A 211 9.01 11.03 6.99
N THR A 212 10.19 10.82 7.58
CA THR A 212 10.34 10.94 9.04
C THR A 212 10.11 12.38 9.53
N GLY A 213 10.48 13.38 8.72
CA GLY A 213 10.16 14.78 8.96
C GLY A 213 8.64 15.04 8.96
N TYR A 214 7.93 14.54 7.95
CA TYR A 214 6.47 14.69 7.84
C TYR A 214 5.73 13.97 8.98
N LEU A 215 6.17 12.77 9.36
CA LEU A 215 5.62 12.05 10.50
C LEU A 215 5.77 12.82 11.82
N ARG A 216 6.96 13.40 12.08
CA ARG A 216 7.19 14.24 13.27
C ARG A 216 6.27 15.46 13.30
N VAL A 217 6.08 16.11 12.15
CA VAL A 217 5.16 17.26 12.02
C VAL A 217 3.69 16.82 12.25
N ALA A 218 3.32 15.62 11.85
CA ALA A 218 1.98 15.08 12.11
C ALA A 218 1.75 14.69 13.58
N GLY A 219 2.81 14.59 14.39
CA GLY A 219 2.74 14.28 15.82
C GLY A 219 3.35 12.93 16.22
N PHE A 220 3.73 12.09 15.25
CA PHE A 220 4.33 10.80 15.54
C PHE A 220 5.69 10.90 16.23
N ARG A 221 6.02 9.89 17.03
CA ARG A 221 7.27 9.72 17.78
C ARG A 221 7.83 8.31 17.53
N ASN A 222 8.96 8.00 18.13
CA ASN A 222 9.59 6.67 18.10
C ASN A 222 9.68 6.09 16.67
N ILE A 223 10.05 6.96 15.69
CA ILE A 223 10.06 6.59 14.28
C ILE A 223 11.26 5.68 14.00
N GLN A 224 10.99 4.50 13.46
CA GLN A 224 11.99 3.49 13.09
C GLN A 224 11.93 3.24 11.58
N VAL A 225 13.11 3.16 10.95
CA VAL A 225 13.23 2.80 9.53
C VAL A 225 13.89 1.43 9.42
N TYR A 226 13.24 0.52 8.73
CA TYR A 226 13.66 -0.86 8.56
C TYR A 226 13.97 -1.17 7.08
N GLY A 227 14.92 -2.09 6.84
CA GLY A 227 15.07 -2.72 5.53
C GLY A 227 13.87 -3.60 5.19
N ASP A 228 13.77 -4.04 3.93
CA ASP A 228 12.60 -4.78 3.46
C ASP A 228 12.30 -6.01 4.33
N ARG A 229 11.17 -5.93 5.06
CA ARG A 229 10.66 -6.93 6.02
C ARG A 229 11.72 -7.47 7.01
N LYS A 230 12.68 -6.61 7.42
CA LYS A 230 13.76 -6.97 8.35
C LYS A 230 13.87 -5.95 9.47
N LEU A 231 13.90 -6.38 10.73
CA LEU A 231 14.05 -5.52 11.92
C LEU A 231 15.50 -5.01 12.09
N ARG A 232 16.08 -4.49 11.01
CA ARG A 232 17.41 -3.84 10.95
C ARG A 232 17.32 -2.54 10.16
N ALA A 233 18.30 -1.67 10.33
CA ALA A 233 18.41 -0.48 9.48
C ALA A 233 18.53 -0.88 7.99
N PRO A 234 17.99 -0.07 7.08
CA PRO A 234 18.11 -0.30 5.64
C PRO A 234 19.57 -0.17 5.19
N ARG A 235 19.89 -0.81 4.06
CA ARG A 235 21.13 -0.59 3.31
C ARG A 235 20.93 0.58 2.34
N GLU A 236 22.03 1.12 1.83
CA GLU A 236 21.97 2.21 0.85
C GLU A 236 21.31 1.79 -0.49
N ASP A 237 21.46 0.49 -0.84
CA ASP A 237 20.93 -0.13 -2.05
C ASP A 237 19.59 -0.85 -1.84
N GLU A 238 18.93 -0.65 -0.70
CA GLU A 238 17.64 -1.29 -0.41
C GLU A 238 16.57 -0.78 -1.41
N LEU A 239 15.89 -1.73 -2.08
CA LEU A 239 14.86 -1.37 -3.06
C LEU A 239 13.56 -0.93 -2.40
N ARG A 240 13.26 -1.46 -1.21
CA ARG A 240 12.06 -1.20 -0.41
C ARG A 240 12.44 -1.06 1.04
N ILE A 241 11.86 -0.10 1.71
CA ILE A 241 12.03 0.11 3.15
C ILE A 241 10.68 0.21 3.83
N TRP A 242 10.68 -0.11 5.13
CA TRP A 242 9.51 0.02 5.99
C TRP A 242 9.74 1.09 7.04
N ILE A 243 8.70 1.86 7.36
CA ILE A 243 8.74 2.90 8.38
C ILE A 243 7.64 2.64 9.39
N ALA A 244 8.01 2.55 10.66
CA ALA A 244 7.09 2.44 11.78
C ALA A 244 7.15 3.73 12.60
N ALA A 245 5.98 4.24 13.02
CA ALA A 245 5.86 5.47 13.79
C ALA A 245 4.75 5.35 14.83
N GLU A 246 5.00 5.77 16.06
CA GLU A 246 4.09 5.64 17.20
C GLU A 246 3.36 6.95 17.48
N LYS A 247 2.10 6.85 17.87
CA LYS A 247 1.31 7.93 18.47
C LYS A 247 1.42 7.82 19.98
N GLU A 248 2.12 8.77 20.60
CA GLU A 248 2.16 8.93 22.06
C GLU A 248 0.88 9.58 22.60
#